data_3e72589e557733136242b4f4358257f7
#
_entry.id   3e72589e557733136242b4f4358257f7
#
_cell.length_a   1.000
_cell.length_b   1.000
_cell.length_c   1.000
_cell.angle_alpha   90.00
_cell.angle_beta   90.00
_cell.angle_gamma   90.00
#
_symmetry.space_group_name_H-M   'P 1'
#
loop_
_entity.id
_entity.type
_entity.pdbx_description
1 polymer ?
#
loop_
_entity_poly.entity_id
_entity_poly.type
_entity_poly.pdbx_seq_one_letter_code
_entity_poly.pdbx_strand_id
1 'polypeptide(L)'
;MKLQHLLMAALMGGVMMIPVWAAPTDANPAGNGNIMITADQLTYDGISGRAEAKGSVVITKDDKTMTGASGWYNTKGEEGFLTGGVSMIGNNMSMAAGEVHVLHNHQFDATGNVHLQKDDRQLFGDQVNYNTETGYGEIIGHGQLVMSDNVLTGQHITAFTNQISATAKGNVTLSSASRNVNATADEAVYTQTPNQNDGVAYLKGNARAVQNGNVLEAPELKIELSDNSAETLGGRSTLIITPK
;
A
#
# COMPACT_ATOMS: atom_id res chain seq x y z
N MET A 1 -38.06 -0.19 16.18
CA MET A 1 -37.96 -1.30 15.21
C MET A 1 -37.20 -0.76 14.01
N LYS A 2 -35.88 -0.90 14.03
CA LYS A 2 -35.05 -1.72 13.15
C LYS A 2 -35.27 -1.44 11.65
N LEU A 3 -34.36 -0.70 11.03
CA LEU A 3 -33.72 -1.18 9.80
C LEU A 3 -32.29 -0.62 9.74
N GLN A 4 -31.36 -1.36 10.32
CA GLN A 4 -29.98 -1.46 9.86
C GLN A 4 -30.02 -2.25 8.56
N HIS A 5 -29.03 -2.00 7.75
CA HIS A 5 -28.52 -2.79 6.63
C HIS A 5 -28.48 -1.90 5.39
N LEU A 6 -27.46 -1.78 4.70
CA LEU A 6 -26.49 -2.74 4.22
C LEU A 6 -25.66 -1.99 3.19
N LEU A 7 -24.42 -1.68 3.44
CA LEU A 7 -23.45 -1.53 2.38
C LEU A 7 -22.22 -2.37 2.77
N MET A 8 -22.40 -3.68 2.68
CA MET A 8 -21.32 -4.61 2.50
C MET A 8 -21.07 -4.72 0.99
N ALA A 9 -20.17 -3.91 0.47
CA ALA A 9 -19.58 -4.18 -0.84
C ALA A 9 -18.74 -5.44 -0.69
N ALA A 10 -19.21 -6.51 -1.30
CA ALA A 10 -18.58 -7.80 -1.34
C ALA A 10 -17.22 -7.71 -2.04
N LEU A 11 -16.13 -7.62 -1.28
CA LEU A 11 -14.83 -8.06 -1.71
C LEU A 11 -14.81 -9.59 -1.55
N MET A 12 -15.39 -10.31 -2.52
CA MET A 12 -15.07 -11.70 -2.74
C MET A 12 -13.71 -11.79 -3.42
N GLY A 13 -12.66 -11.49 -2.66
CA GLY A 13 -11.33 -12.02 -2.94
C GLY A 13 -11.40 -13.51 -2.60
N GLY A 14 -11.43 -14.37 -3.62
CA GLY A 14 -11.31 -15.79 -3.44
C GLY A 14 -10.05 -16.10 -2.64
N VAL A 15 -10.21 -16.58 -1.43
CA VAL A 15 -9.14 -17.25 -0.69
C VAL A 15 -8.81 -18.49 -1.51
N MET A 16 -7.81 -18.42 -2.38
CA MET A 16 -7.16 -19.62 -2.91
C MET A 16 -6.51 -20.29 -1.70
N MET A 17 -7.15 -21.32 -1.18
CA MET A 17 -6.49 -22.26 -0.30
C MET A 17 -5.36 -22.91 -1.11
N ILE A 18 -4.16 -22.38 -0.96
CA ILE A 18 -2.95 -23.06 -1.40
C ILE A 18 -2.81 -24.29 -0.49
N PRO A 19 -2.73 -25.53 -1.03
CA PRO A 19 -2.45 -26.67 -0.19
C PRO A 19 -1.13 -26.43 0.53
N VAL A 20 -1.18 -26.33 1.84
CA VAL A 20 0.01 -26.33 2.68
C VAL A 20 0.60 -27.72 2.57
N TRP A 21 1.53 -27.89 1.65
CA TRP A 21 2.44 -29.04 1.70
C TRP A 21 3.29 -28.85 2.94
N ALA A 22 3.21 -29.77 3.86
CA ALA A 22 4.00 -29.77 5.06
C ALA A 22 5.48 -29.64 4.67
N ALA A 23 6.08 -28.49 4.96
CA ALA A 23 7.51 -28.33 4.90
C ALA A 23 8.14 -29.35 5.89
N PRO A 24 9.28 -29.97 5.54
CA PRO A 24 9.97 -30.85 6.46
C PRO A 24 10.25 -30.06 7.75
N THR A 25 9.84 -30.64 8.89
CA THR A 25 9.94 -30.08 10.24
C THR A 25 11.34 -30.22 10.82
N ASP A 26 12.38 -29.97 10.07
CA ASP A 26 13.75 -29.99 10.58
C ASP A 26 14.34 -28.60 10.59
N ALA A 27 14.62 -28.13 11.80
CA ALA A 27 15.43 -26.98 12.19
C ALA A 27 15.44 -25.81 11.19
N ASN A 28 14.73 -24.75 11.49
CA ASN A 28 14.76 -23.51 10.72
C ASN A 28 16.22 -23.04 10.50
N PRO A 29 16.88 -23.34 9.35
CA PRO A 29 18.26 -22.90 9.09
C PRO A 29 18.34 -21.43 8.70
N ALA A 30 17.20 -20.73 8.59
CA ALA A 30 17.12 -19.33 8.22
C ALA A 30 17.37 -18.36 9.39
N GLY A 31 17.76 -18.85 10.58
CA GLY A 31 18.26 -17.99 11.66
C GLY A 31 19.63 -17.38 11.34
N ASN A 32 19.91 -16.15 11.81
CA ASN A 32 21.15 -15.40 11.64
C ASN A 32 21.42 -14.85 10.22
N GLY A 33 20.39 -14.31 9.54
CA GLY A 33 20.57 -13.65 8.23
C GLY A 33 20.77 -14.61 7.05
N ASN A 34 20.65 -15.90 7.26
CA ASN A 34 20.71 -16.89 6.19
C ASN A 34 19.48 -16.76 5.27
N ILE A 35 19.70 -16.96 3.96
CA ILE A 35 18.64 -17.03 2.98
C ILE A 35 18.46 -18.49 2.57
N MET A 36 17.27 -19.01 2.74
CA MET A 36 16.89 -20.34 2.27
C MET A 36 16.01 -20.21 1.02
N ILE A 37 16.38 -20.90 -0.05
CA ILE A 37 15.58 -20.94 -1.29
C ILE A 37 15.19 -22.39 -1.54
N THR A 38 13.91 -22.65 -1.74
CA THR A 38 13.35 -23.94 -2.12
C THR A 38 12.57 -23.79 -3.42
N ALA A 39 12.71 -24.73 -4.34
CA ALA A 39 12.02 -24.75 -5.63
C ALA A 39 12.02 -26.17 -6.23
N ASP A 40 11.18 -26.40 -7.24
CA ASP A 40 11.18 -27.68 -7.98
C ASP A 40 12.49 -27.87 -8.76
N GLN A 41 13.05 -26.77 -9.28
CA GLN A 41 14.36 -26.74 -9.95
C GLN A 41 15.18 -25.56 -9.39
N LEU A 42 16.40 -25.83 -8.98
CA LEU A 42 17.33 -24.86 -8.43
C LEU A 42 18.71 -25.01 -9.07
N THR A 43 19.28 -23.92 -9.54
CA THR A 43 20.68 -23.83 -9.98
C THR A 43 21.41 -22.75 -9.22
N TYR A 44 22.67 -22.96 -8.91
CA TYR A 44 23.51 -21.98 -8.23
C TYR A 44 24.89 -21.89 -8.92
N ASP A 45 25.25 -20.68 -9.31
CA ASP A 45 26.59 -20.34 -9.80
C ASP A 45 27.39 -19.67 -8.70
N GLY A 46 28.35 -20.39 -8.14
CA GLY A 46 29.21 -19.89 -7.06
C GLY A 46 30.18 -18.79 -7.51
N ILE A 47 30.44 -18.64 -8.82
CA ILE A 47 31.31 -17.58 -9.35
C ILE A 47 30.58 -16.25 -9.33
N SER A 48 29.37 -16.20 -9.89
CA SER A 48 28.54 -14.99 -9.91
C SER A 48 27.78 -14.76 -8.60
N GLY A 49 27.60 -15.80 -7.78
CA GLY A 49 26.76 -15.77 -6.60
C GLY A 49 25.26 -15.79 -6.89
N ARG A 50 24.86 -16.22 -8.12
CA ARG A 50 23.48 -16.23 -8.57
C ARG A 50 22.82 -17.58 -8.41
N ALA A 51 21.70 -17.58 -7.71
CA ALA A 51 20.76 -18.71 -7.65
C ALA A 51 19.57 -18.45 -8.59
N GLU A 52 19.15 -19.44 -9.37
CA GLU A 52 17.95 -19.40 -10.18
C GLU A 52 17.01 -20.52 -9.73
N ALA A 53 15.73 -20.18 -9.59
CA ALA A 53 14.71 -21.07 -9.06
C ALA A 53 13.48 -21.10 -9.99
N LYS A 54 12.91 -22.28 -10.21
CA LYS A 54 11.70 -22.48 -11.03
C LYS A 54 10.80 -23.52 -10.38
N GLY A 55 9.50 -23.24 -10.39
CA GLY A 55 8.44 -24.07 -9.83
C GLY A 55 8.37 -23.99 -8.31
N SER A 56 7.22 -23.56 -7.80
CA SER A 56 6.90 -23.54 -6.36
C SER A 56 8.00 -22.87 -5.52
N VAL A 57 8.48 -21.70 -5.97
CA VAL A 57 9.61 -21.02 -5.32
C VAL A 57 9.19 -20.50 -3.97
N VAL A 58 9.98 -20.82 -2.94
CA VAL A 58 9.85 -20.28 -1.58
C VAL A 58 11.22 -19.73 -1.15
N ILE A 59 11.25 -18.47 -0.78
CA ILE A 59 12.45 -17.79 -0.26
C ILE A 59 12.15 -17.38 1.18
N THR A 60 12.99 -17.79 2.12
CA THR A 60 12.87 -17.42 3.52
C THR A 60 14.14 -16.71 3.98
N LYS A 61 14.00 -15.57 4.62
CA LYS A 61 15.08 -14.84 5.27
C LYS A 61 14.57 -14.28 6.59
N ASP A 62 15.20 -14.67 7.69
CA ASP A 62 14.77 -14.33 9.04
C ASP A 62 13.27 -14.70 9.27
N ASP A 63 12.43 -13.71 9.48
CA ASP A 63 10.99 -13.83 9.71
C ASP A 63 10.13 -13.56 8.44
N LYS A 64 10.78 -13.40 7.29
CA LYS A 64 10.12 -13.08 6.02
C LYS A 64 10.11 -14.29 5.10
N THR A 65 8.97 -14.55 4.50
CA THR A 65 8.79 -15.58 3.47
C THR A 65 8.20 -14.96 2.22
N MET A 66 8.79 -15.25 1.08
CA MET A 66 8.29 -14.88 -0.24
C MET A 66 8.02 -16.14 -1.06
N THR A 67 6.94 -16.15 -1.80
CA THR A 67 6.57 -17.26 -2.72
C THR A 67 6.29 -16.73 -4.11
N GLY A 68 6.53 -17.56 -5.13
CA GLY A 68 6.27 -17.25 -6.54
C GLY A 68 6.50 -18.46 -7.44
N ALA A 69 6.33 -18.27 -8.75
CA ALA A 69 6.51 -19.37 -9.70
C ALA A 69 7.97 -19.52 -10.16
N SER A 70 8.70 -18.43 -10.33
CA SER A 70 10.11 -18.44 -10.73
C SER A 70 10.82 -17.18 -10.31
N GLY A 71 12.14 -17.25 -10.18
CA GLY A 71 12.93 -16.09 -9.81
C GLY A 71 14.42 -16.38 -9.74
N TRP A 72 15.15 -15.38 -9.31
CA TRP A 72 16.58 -15.48 -9.03
C TRP A 72 16.96 -14.62 -7.84
N TYR A 73 18.07 -14.96 -7.21
CA TYR A 73 18.71 -14.18 -6.16
C TYR A 73 20.22 -14.14 -6.35
N ASN A 74 20.81 -12.96 -6.20
CA ASN A 74 22.28 -12.75 -6.24
C ASN A 74 22.80 -12.41 -4.84
N THR A 75 23.60 -13.30 -4.29
CA THR A 75 24.15 -13.15 -2.93
C THR A 75 25.19 -12.04 -2.81
N LYS A 76 25.85 -11.65 -3.91
CA LYS A 76 26.87 -10.60 -3.92
C LYS A 76 26.29 -9.20 -4.03
N GLY A 77 25.20 -9.05 -4.81
CA GLY A 77 24.48 -7.78 -4.99
C GLY A 77 23.36 -7.60 -3.98
N GLU A 78 22.98 -8.65 -3.26
CA GLU A 78 21.80 -8.67 -2.38
C GLU A 78 20.52 -8.27 -3.14
N GLU A 79 20.44 -8.67 -4.41
CA GLU A 79 19.34 -8.40 -5.31
C GLU A 79 18.60 -9.68 -5.67
N GLY A 80 17.29 -9.57 -5.87
CA GLY A 80 16.48 -10.72 -6.26
C GLY A 80 15.25 -10.32 -7.06
N PHE A 81 14.77 -11.25 -7.86
CA PHE A 81 13.56 -11.10 -8.64
C PHE A 81 12.68 -12.32 -8.49
N LEU A 82 11.39 -12.12 -8.30
CA LEU A 82 10.41 -13.17 -8.20
C LEU A 82 9.18 -12.80 -9.03
N THR A 83 8.62 -13.76 -9.73
CA THR A 83 7.46 -13.57 -10.62
C THR A 83 6.50 -14.75 -10.57
N GLY A 84 5.30 -14.52 -11.16
CA GLY A 84 4.27 -15.56 -11.30
C GLY A 84 3.35 -15.63 -10.09
N GLY A 85 2.83 -14.50 -9.65
CA GLY A 85 1.95 -14.39 -8.49
C GLY A 85 2.74 -14.42 -7.20
N VAL A 86 3.42 -13.30 -6.92
CA VAL A 86 4.27 -13.18 -5.74
C VAL A 86 3.44 -12.86 -4.51
N SER A 87 3.70 -13.60 -3.43
CA SER A 87 3.22 -13.28 -2.09
C SER A 87 4.40 -13.13 -1.15
N MET A 88 4.36 -12.14 -0.28
CA MET A 88 5.33 -11.93 0.78
C MET A 88 4.60 -11.80 2.12
N ILE A 89 5.11 -12.46 3.14
CA ILE A 89 4.64 -12.38 4.52
C ILE A 89 5.85 -12.18 5.42
N GLY A 90 5.77 -11.24 6.35
CA GLY A 90 6.79 -10.97 7.37
C GLY A 90 6.17 -10.24 8.55
N ASN A 91 6.99 -9.85 9.54
CA ASN A 91 6.51 -9.11 10.69
C ASN A 91 5.78 -7.85 10.28
N ASN A 92 4.50 -7.75 10.64
CA ASN A 92 3.63 -6.60 10.41
C ASN A 92 3.53 -6.15 8.94
N MET A 93 3.97 -6.99 7.98
CA MET A 93 3.91 -6.64 6.56
C MET A 93 3.52 -7.86 5.73
N SER A 94 2.60 -7.66 4.79
CA SER A 94 2.28 -8.61 3.74
C SER A 94 2.18 -7.89 2.40
N MET A 95 2.48 -8.62 1.31
CA MET A 95 2.38 -8.09 -0.03
C MET A 95 1.90 -9.17 -1.00
N ALA A 96 1.10 -8.76 -1.97
CA ALA A 96 0.78 -9.54 -3.15
C ALA A 96 1.08 -8.70 -4.39
N ALA A 97 1.68 -9.32 -5.42
CA ALA A 97 2.02 -8.66 -6.69
C ALA A 97 2.14 -9.70 -7.82
N GLY A 98 2.18 -9.25 -9.07
CA GLY A 98 2.56 -10.09 -10.20
C GLY A 98 4.04 -10.45 -10.17
N GLU A 99 4.87 -9.43 -9.90
CA GLU A 99 6.33 -9.49 -9.88
C GLU A 99 6.90 -8.62 -8.77
N VAL A 100 8.04 -9.02 -8.22
CA VAL A 100 8.78 -8.26 -7.21
C VAL A 100 10.27 -8.30 -7.51
N HIS A 101 10.88 -7.14 -7.56
CA HIS A 101 12.33 -6.97 -7.60
C HIS A 101 12.79 -6.46 -6.23
N VAL A 102 13.57 -7.25 -5.54
CA VAL A 102 14.24 -6.85 -4.29
C VAL A 102 15.57 -6.23 -4.66
N LEU A 103 15.76 -4.99 -4.24
CA LEU A 103 16.95 -4.22 -4.49
C LEU A 103 17.81 -4.12 -3.23
N HIS A 104 19.06 -3.79 -3.45
CA HIS A 104 19.94 -3.39 -2.36
C HIS A 104 19.31 -2.27 -1.52
N ASN A 105 19.73 -2.08 -0.27
CA ASN A 105 19.24 -1.02 0.64
C ASN A 105 17.76 -1.11 1.06
N HIS A 106 17.24 -2.29 1.32
CA HIS A 106 15.91 -2.49 1.86
C HIS A 106 14.76 -2.00 0.97
N GLN A 107 15.04 -1.77 -0.31
CA GLN A 107 14.04 -1.37 -1.29
C GLN A 107 13.50 -2.57 -2.06
N PHE A 108 12.25 -2.52 -2.43
CA PHE A 108 11.66 -3.40 -3.43
C PHE A 108 10.75 -2.62 -4.38
N ASP A 109 10.69 -3.10 -5.60
CA ASP A 109 9.78 -2.64 -6.63
C ASP A 109 8.84 -3.78 -6.97
N ALA A 110 7.55 -3.56 -6.80
CA ALA A 110 6.49 -4.53 -7.08
C ALA A 110 5.61 -4.03 -8.22
N THR A 111 5.20 -4.92 -9.12
CA THR A 111 4.31 -4.60 -10.24
C THR A 111 3.22 -5.65 -10.40
N GLY A 112 2.11 -5.27 -11.05
CA GLY A 112 0.99 -6.15 -11.37
C GLY A 112 0.00 -6.32 -10.22
N ASN A 113 -0.95 -5.37 -10.11
CA ASN A 113 -2.00 -5.34 -9.10
C ASN A 113 -1.42 -5.48 -7.68
N VAL A 114 -0.54 -4.57 -7.34
CA VAL A 114 0.16 -4.60 -6.06
C VAL A 114 -0.79 -4.28 -4.92
N HIS A 115 -0.74 -5.10 -3.90
CA HIS A 115 -1.35 -4.84 -2.59
C HIS A 115 -0.27 -5.04 -1.52
N LEU A 116 0.10 -3.97 -0.84
CA LEU A 116 1.01 -3.98 0.30
C LEU A 116 0.24 -3.58 1.54
N GLN A 117 0.35 -4.37 2.59
CA GLN A 117 -0.16 -4.04 3.92
C GLN A 117 1.01 -3.94 4.89
N LYS A 118 1.05 -2.89 5.68
CA LYS A 118 1.97 -2.73 6.81
C LYS A 118 1.21 -2.16 8.00
N ASP A 119 1.17 -2.90 9.08
CA ASP A 119 0.35 -2.60 10.26
C ASP A 119 -1.14 -2.39 9.86
N ASP A 120 -1.71 -1.22 10.13
CA ASP A 120 -3.08 -0.82 9.79
C ASP A 120 -3.19 -0.07 8.45
N ARG A 121 -2.11 0.03 7.66
CA ARG A 121 -2.04 0.77 6.41
C ARG A 121 -1.97 -0.16 5.23
N GLN A 122 -2.67 0.22 4.16
CA GLN A 122 -2.66 -0.55 2.92
C GLN A 122 -2.38 0.37 1.74
N LEU A 123 -1.52 -0.12 0.83
CA LEU A 123 -1.16 0.53 -0.41
C LEU A 123 -1.58 -0.37 -1.58
N PHE A 124 -2.28 0.20 -2.53
CA PHE A 124 -2.68 -0.48 -3.77
C PHE A 124 -2.22 0.34 -4.96
N GLY A 125 -1.80 -0.32 -6.04
CA GLY A 125 -1.41 0.34 -7.27
C GLY A 125 -0.99 -0.65 -8.36
N ASP A 126 -0.76 -0.13 -9.56
CA ASP A 126 -0.22 -0.95 -10.64
C ASP A 126 1.25 -1.26 -10.39
N GLN A 127 1.97 -0.30 -9.80
CA GLN A 127 3.35 -0.41 -9.34
C GLN A 127 3.50 0.23 -7.97
N VAL A 128 4.30 -0.39 -7.10
CA VAL A 128 4.67 0.13 -5.79
C VAL A 128 6.17 -0.02 -5.59
N ASN A 129 6.87 1.08 -5.36
CA ASN A 129 8.24 1.13 -4.91
C ASN A 129 8.21 1.39 -3.40
N TYR A 130 8.89 0.59 -2.60
CA TYR A 130 8.82 0.73 -1.15
C TYR A 130 10.18 0.47 -0.50
N ASN A 131 10.55 1.32 0.43
CA ASN A 131 11.74 1.15 1.26
C ASN A 131 11.32 0.77 2.69
N THR A 132 11.70 -0.43 3.13
CA THR A 132 11.27 -0.99 4.42
C THR A 132 11.93 -0.34 5.62
N GLU A 133 13.06 0.33 5.43
CA GLU A 133 13.80 1.03 6.49
C GLU A 133 13.22 2.42 6.74
N THR A 134 13.06 3.21 5.68
CA THR A 134 12.57 4.59 5.79
C THR A 134 11.04 4.67 5.89
N GLY A 135 10.33 3.65 5.43
CA GLY A 135 8.89 3.66 5.28
C GLY A 135 8.41 4.54 4.10
N TYR A 136 9.33 4.95 3.21
CA TYR A 136 8.98 5.66 1.99
C TYR A 136 8.33 4.71 1.00
N GLY A 137 7.17 5.10 0.47
CA GLY A 137 6.45 4.40 -0.58
C GLY A 137 6.08 5.32 -1.72
N GLU A 138 6.17 4.82 -2.94
CA GLU A 138 5.69 5.46 -4.16
C GLU A 138 4.75 4.51 -4.87
N ILE A 139 3.55 4.98 -5.18
CA ILE A 139 2.48 4.23 -5.84
C ILE A 139 2.23 4.88 -7.19
N ILE A 140 2.30 4.11 -8.26
CA ILE A 140 2.13 4.58 -9.63
C ILE A 140 0.99 3.79 -10.27
N GLY A 141 0.04 4.50 -10.89
CA GLY A 141 -1.13 3.93 -11.54
C GLY A 141 -2.17 3.41 -10.56
N HIS A 142 -3.40 3.89 -10.67
CA HIS A 142 -4.56 3.49 -9.84
C HIS A 142 -4.25 3.45 -8.35
N GLY A 143 -3.45 4.45 -7.89
CA GLY A 143 -2.94 4.49 -6.52
C GLY A 143 -4.05 4.66 -5.49
N GLN A 144 -3.99 3.85 -4.43
CA GLN A 144 -4.83 3.98 -3.26
C GLN A 144 -4.01 3.75 -2.00
N LEU A 145 -4.12 4.67 -1.06
CA LEU A 145 -3.55 4.57 0.29
C LEU A 145 -4.69 4.58 1.30
N VAL A 146 -4.77 3.51 2.09
CA VAL A 146 -5.74 3.37 3.17
C VAL A 146 -5.03 3.56 4.50
N MET A 147 -5.56 4.46 5.34
CA MET A 147 -5.03 4.81 6.65
C MET A 147 -6.20 4.84 7.63
N SER A 148 -6.39 3.78 8.39
CA SER A 148 -7.57 3.60 9.24
C SER A 148 -8.88 3.71 8.42
N ASP A 149 -9.69 4.74 8.64
CA ASP A 149 -10.94 5.02 7.92
C ASP A 149 -10.79 6.03 6.77
N ASN A 150 -9.57 6.54 6.56
CA ASN A 150 -9.27 7.51 5.51
C ASN A 150 -8.71 6.79 4.28
N VAL A 151 -9.22 7.14 3.12
CA VAL A 151 -8.77 6.61 1.83
C VAL A 151 -8.36 7.77 0.94
N LEU A 152 -7.11 7.76 0.51
CA LEU A 152 -6.55 8.70 -0.46
C LEU A 152 -6.28 7.97 -1.78
N THR A 153 -6.81 8.48 -2.89
CA THR A 153 -6.53 7.93 -4.22
C THR A 153 -5.85 8.95 -5.12
N GLY A 154 -5.16 8.48 -6.15
CA GLY A 154 -4.53 9.33 -7.15
C GLY A 154 -3.81 8.49 -8.20
N GLN A 155 -3.37 9.12 -9.27
CA GLN A 155 -2.55 8.46 -10.29
C GLN A 155 -1.11 8.21 -9.81
N HIS A 156 -0.61 9.11 -8.97
CA HIS A 156 0.70 9.02 -8.36
C HIS A 156 0.59 9.43 -6.89
N ILE A 157 1.01 8.54 -5.99
CA ILE A 157 1.01 8.82 -4.55
C ILE A 157 2.40 8.54 -4.01
N THR A 158 2.95 9.49 -3.25
CA THR A 158 4.14 9.27 -2.43
C THR A 158 3.72 9.34 -0.96
N ALA A 159 4.27 8.46 -0.14
CA ALA A 159 3.91 8.39 1.27
C ALA A 159 5.11 8.01 2.15
N PHE A 160 5.10 8.52 3.38
CA PHE A 160 5.96 8.04 4.47
C PHE A 160 5.08 7.33 5.50
N THR A 161 5.09 6.01 5.48
CA THR A 161 4.23 5.21 6.35
C THR A 161 4.56 5.37 7.84
N ASN A 162 5.81 5.66 8.15
CA ASN A 162 6.25 5.86 9.55
C ASN A 162 5.80 7.21 10.13
N GLN A 163 5.53 8.21 9.27
CA GLN A 163 5.17 9.59 9.68
C GLN A 163 3.71 9.94 9.39
N ILE A 164 2.98 9.06 8.71
CA ILE A 164 1.62 9.31 8.18
C ILE A 164 1.59 10.64 7.40
N SER A 165 2.36 10.68 6.35
CA SER A 165 2.39 11.80 5.40
C SER A 165 2.28 11.24 3.99
N ALA A 166 1.40 11.83 3.19
CA ALA A 166 1.21 11.43 1.80
C ALA A 166 0.97 12.62 0.89
N THR A 167 1.45 12.53 -0.33
CA THR A 167 1.14 13.46 -1.42
C THR A 167 0.54 12.68 -2.57
N ALA A 168 -0.62 13.09 -3.05
CA ALA A 168 -1.30 12.48 -4.19
C ALA A 168 -1.47 13.48 -5.33
N LYS A 169 -1.34 13.01 -6.57
CA LYS A 169 -1.50 13.78 -7.79
C LYS A 169 -2.32 13.05 -8.83
N GLY A 170 -3.12 13.80 -9.58
CA GLY A 170 -3.93 13.33 -10.69
C GLY A 170 -5.21 12.62 -10.27
N ASN A 171 -6.35 13.25 -10.48
CA ASN A 171 -7.68 12.75 -10.12
C ASN A 171 -7.75 12.30 -8.64
N VAL A 172 -7.30 13.17 -7.76
CA VAL A 172 -7.22 12.86 -6.33
C VAL A 172 -8.61 12.78 -5.72
N THR A 173 -8.85 11.75 -4.90
CA THR A 173 -9.98 11.69 -3.98
C THR A 173 -9.49 11.43 -2.56
N LEU A 174 -10.12 12.08 -1.60
CA LEU A 174 -9.96 11.80 -0.17
C LEU A 174 -11.33 11.49 0.40
N SER A 175 -11.48 10.35 1.05
CA SER A 175 -12.71 10.00 1.76
C SER A 175 -12.43 9.60 3.20
N SER A 176 -13.35 9.95 4.09
CA SER A 176 -13.37 9.51 5.48
C SER A 176 -14.77 9.04 5.82
N ALA A 177 -14.91 7.73 6.02
CA ALA A 177 -16.21 7.11 6.22
C ALA A 177 -16.85 7.54 7.55
N SER A 178 -16.09 7.57 8.63
CA SER A 178 -16.58 7.95 9.96
C SER A 178 -17.05 9.40 10.03
N ARG A 179 -16.51 10.26 9.16
CA ARG A 179 -16.82 11.70 9.11
C ARG A 179 -17.79 12.08 8.00
N ASN A 180 -18.15 11.11 7.17
CA ASN A 180 -18.98 11.34 5.97
C ASN A 180 -18.44 12.48 5.09
N VAL A 181 -17.10 12.51 4.91
CA VAL A 181 -16.38 13.47 4.07
C VAL A 181 -15.94 12.78 2.80
N ASN A 182 -16.22 13.42 1.66
CA ASN A 182 -15.65 13.06 0.36
C ASN A 182 -15.13 14.35 -0.29
N ALA A 183 -13.86 14.32 -0.71
CA ALA A 183 -13.23 15.45 -1.35
C ALA A 183 -12.48 15.03 -2.61
N THR A 184 -12.41 15.95 -3.58
CA THR A 184 -11.69 15.77 -4.85
C THR A 184 -10.80 16.97 -5.12
N ALA A 185 -9.67 16.74 -5.82
CA ALA A 185 -8.75 17.80 -6.24
C ALA A 185 -7.81 17.29 -7.35
N ASP A 186 -6.98 18.17 -7.89
CA ASP A 186 -5.90 17.78 -8.81
C ASP A 186 -4.68 17.24 -8.03
N GLU A 187 -4.41 17.83 -6.84
CA GLU A 187 -3.36 17.42 -5.93
C GLU A 187 -3.86 17.46 -4.47
N ALA A 188 -3.30 16.59 -3.62
CA ALA A 188 -3.53 16.63 -2.18
C ALA A 188 -2.24 16.34 -1.41
N VAL A 189 -2.10 16.99 -0.25
CA VAL A 189 -1.13 16.64 0.78
C VAL A 189 -1.89 16.29 2.04
N TYR A 190 -1.66 15.09 2.55
CA TYR A 190 -2.25 14.58 3.79
C TYR A 190 -1.18 14.37 4.84
N THR A 191 -1.46 14.80 6.07
CA THR A 191 -0.59 14.56 7.22
C THR A 191 -1.42 14.22 8.44
N GLN A 192 -0.87 13.37 9.30
CA GLN A 192 -1.50 12.99 10.57
C GLN A 192 -0.41 12.64 11.59
N THR A 193 -0.60 13.01 12.85
CA THR A 193 0.28 12.54 13.92
C THR A 193 0.01 11.05 14.20
N PRO A 194 1.02 10.19 14.25
CA PRO A 194 0.84 8.78 14.56
C PRO A 194 0.02 8.57 15.84
N ASN A 195 -0.96 7.67 15.77
CA ASN A 195 -1.88 7.34 16.87
C ASN A 195 -2.78 8.49 17.35
N GLN A 196 -2.88 9.58 16.58
CA GLN A 196 -3.84 10.66 16.82
C GLN A 196 -4.87 10.72 15.69
N ASN A 197 -5.98 11.38 15.96
CA ASN A 197 -7.07 11.57 14.99
C ASN A 197 -7.09 13.02 14.48
N ASP A 198 -5.91 13.56 14.21
CA ASP A 198 -5.64 14.96 13.86
C ASP A 198 -5.30 15.14 12.36
N GLY A 199 -5.78 14.26 11.51
CA GLY A 199 -5.50 14.32 10.07
C GLY A 199 -5.88 15.66 9.44
N VAL A 200 -4.95 16.22 8.66
CA VAL A 200 -5.13 17.43 7.88
C VAL A 200 -4.85 17.15 6.42
N ALA A 201 -5.76 17.57 5.55
CA ALA A 201 -5.59 17.50 4.11
C ALA A 201 -5.58 18.88 3.48
N TYR A 202 -4.57 19.18 2.68
CA TYR A 202 -4.52 20.32 1.79
C TYR A 202 -4.81 19.86 0.38
N LEU A 203 -5.86 20.37 -0.22
CA LEU A 203 -6.35 20.05 -1.56
C LEU A 203 -6.07 21.24 -2.47
N LYS A 204 -5.53 20.99 -3.65
CA LYS A 204 -5.16 22.03 -4.61
C LYS A 204 -5.63 21.71 -6.01
N GLY A 205 -6.15 22.70 -6.69
CA GLY A 205 -6.69 22.61 -8.04
C GLY A 205 -8.07 21.96 -8.06
N ASN A 206 -9.10 22.74 -8.47
CA ASN A 206 -10.48 22.28 -8.59
C ASN A 206 -10.98 21.56 -7.32
N ALA A 207 -10.56 22.08 -6.15
CA ALA A 207 -10.84 21.43 -4.88
C ALA A 207 -12.33 21.51 -4.53
N ARG A 208 -12.91 20.35 -4.22
CA ARG A 208 -14.32 20.19 -3.87
C ARG A 208 -14.45 19.23 -2.69
N ALA A 209 -15.16 19.64 -1.66
CA ALA A 209 -15.47 18.79 -0.51
C ALA A 209 -16.99 18.66 -0.33
N VAL A 210 -17.44 17.47 -0.01
CA VAL A 210 -18.84 17.16 0.29
C VAL A 210 -18.91 16.54 1.68
N GLN A 211 -19.75 17.12 2.53
CA GLN A 211 -20.03 16.59 3.85
C GLN A 211 -21.50 16.74 4.21
N ASN A 212 -22.16 15.64 4.54
CA ASN A 212 -23.58 15.64 4.93
C ASN A 212 -24.51 16.36 3.93
N GLY A 213 -24.20 16.28 2.64
CA GLY A 213 -24.95 16.96 1.58
C GLY A 213 -24.51 18.40 1.31
N ASN A 214 -23.75 19.04 2.20
CA ASN A 214 -23.18 20.35 1.94
C ASN A 214 -21.96 20.23 1.02
N VAL A 215 -21.77 21.20 0.14
CA VAL A 215 -20.68 21.22 -0.84
C VAL A 215 -19.87 22.50 -0.70
N LEU A 216 -18.55 22.38 -0.59
CA LEU A 216 -17.61 23.47 -0.61
C LEU A 216 -16.67 23.33 -1.80
N GLU A 217 -16.59 24.37 -2.63
CA GLU A 217 -15.74 24.42 -3.83
C GLU A 217 -14.84 25.65 -3.77
N ALA A 218 -13.55 25.45 -4.06
CA ALA A 218 -12.55 26.51 -4.08
C ALA A 218 -11.34 26.10 -4.92
N PRO A 219 -10.45 27.05 -5.29
CA PRO A 219 -9.16 26.70 -5.90
C PRO A 219 -8.30 25.80 -4.98
N GLU A 220 -8.34 26.04 -3.69
CA GLU A 220 -7.64 25.27 -2.67
C GLU A 220 -8.51 25.14 -1.40
N LEU A 221 -8.43 23.98 -0.76
CA LEU A 221 -9.14 23.67 0.49
C LEU A 221 -8.16 23.10 1.51
N LYS A 222 -8.33 23.49 2.78
CA LYS A 222 -7.78 22.78 3.93
C LYS A 222 -8.92 22.07 4.63
N ILE A 223 -8.77 20.79 4.91
CA ILE A 223 -9.74 19.98 5.65
C ILE A 223 -9.05 19.49 6.91
N GLU A 224 -9.62 19.78 8.06
CA GLU A 224 -9.19 19.24 9.35
C GLU A 224 -10.15 18.13 9.77
N LEU A 225 -9.64 16.90 9.80
CA LEU A 225 -10.46 15.73 10.11
C LEU A 225 -10.76 15.60 11.62
N SER A 226 -10.01 16.27 12.49
CA SER A 226 -10.20 16.25 13.94
C SER A 226 -11.52 16.88 14.38
N ASP A 227 -11.89 18.00 13.76
CA ASP A 227 -13.08 18.78 14.10
C ASP A 227 -14.13 18.87 12.99
N ASN A 228 -13.88 18.16 11.89
CA ASN A 228 -14.72 18.18 10.69
C ASN A 228 -14.87 19.56 10.05
N SER A 229 -13.85 20.40 10.15
CA SER A 229 -13.85 21.72 9.52
C SER A 229 -13.21 21.70 8.13
N ALA A 230 -13.63 22.64 7.30
CA ALA A 230 -13.03 22.90 6.01
C ALA A 230 -12.90 24.42 5.79
N GLU A 231 -11.72 24.84 5.37
CA GLU A 231 -11.37 26.23 5.10
C GLU A 231 -11.00 26.39 3.62
N THR A 232 -11.50 27.44 2.98
CA THR A 232 -11.12 27.78 1.61
C THR A 232 -9.86 28.63 1.61
N LEU A 233 -8.91 28.26 0.75
CA LEU A 233 -7.65 28.95 0.57
C LEU A 233 -7.57 29.51 -0.86
N GLY A 234 -7.37 30.81 -0.97
CA GLY A 234 -7.17 31.50 -2.25
C GLY A 234 -8.41 31.56 -3.15
N GLY A 235 -8.65 32.72 -3.74
CA GLY A 235 -9.63 32.91 -4.80
C GLY A 235 -11.11 32.87 -4.35
N ARG A 236 -11.97 32.87 -5.38
CA ARG A 236 -13.43 32.79 -5.17
C ARG A 236 -13.86 31.38 -4.84
N SER A 237 -14.68 31.22 -3.82
CA SER A 237 -15.21 29.94 -3.34
C SER A 237 -16.76 29.94 -3.35
N THR A 238 -17.33 28.74 -3.35
CA THR A 238 -18.78 28.52 -3.34
C THR A 238 -19.12 27.54 -2.22
N LEU A 239 -20.10 27.88 -1.41
CA LEU A 239 -20.68 26.98 -0.40
C LEU A 239 -22.15 26.74 -0.76
N ILE A 240 -22.53 25.48 -0.95
CA ILE A 240 -23.91 25.04 -1.17
C ILE A 240 -24.36 24.31 0.10
N ILE A 241 -25.43 24.80 0.72
CA ILE A 241 -26.02 24.21 1.92
C ILE A 241 -27.30 23.47 1.52
N THR A 242 -27.39 22.22 1.88
CA THR A 242 -28.61 21.41 1.69
C THR A 242 -29.42 21.46 2.97
N PRO A 243 -30.59 22.12 2.98
CA PRO A 243 -31.50 22.12 4.14
C PRO A 243 -31.89 20.68 4.51
N LYS A 244 -32.02 20.41 5.80
CA LYS A 244 -32.50 19.13 6.33
C LYS A 244 -34.03 19.11 6.31
#